data_4297261ecb85d649ffdd69786bb0c47d
#
_entry.id   4297261ecb85d649ffdd69786bb0c47d
#
_cell.length_a   1.000
_cell.length_b   1.000
_cell.length_c   1.000
_cell.angle_alpha   90.00
_cell.angle_beta   90.00
_cell.angle_gamma   90.00
#
_symmetry.space_group_name_H-M   'P 1'
#
loop_
_entity.id
_entity.type
_entity.pdbx_description
1 polymer ?
#
loop_
_entity_poly.entity_id
_entity_poly.type
_entity_poly.pdbx_seq_one_letter_code
_entity_poly.pdbx_strand_id
1 'polypeptide(L)'
;GSEMCIRDRHLPEHTLRRIRQTGEAQVEEMLARCEKLRLSILWYGDEAYPPQLLSIVNPPVLLFYQGDSSLLQEHLLLTIVGTRNPSPYSLQVEKTICHDLVQMGFVPVTGYAVGIDITANRCALEADKPSIALMGCGLDVAYPQPHANLKYEIARRGLILSEFLPGTSPAPSNFPLRNRVLSGLSMGTFVIQAPARSGALITAENAMEQGRDVFCIPPADIFDKRYMGVIKYLRDGAIPVFDSRDIVYEYYTSHAHMIGASALYDETRELSLIHI
;
A
#
# COMPACT_ATOMS: atom_id res chain seq x y z
N GLY A 1 15.16 -5.29 27.61
CA GLY A 1 15.27 -5.83 26.26
C GLY A 1 15.84 -4.87 25.22
N SER A 2 15.85 -3.53 25.48
CA SER A 2 16.29 -2.52 24.51
C SER A 2 17.79 -2.41 24.28
N GLU A 3 18.61 -2.79 25.25
CA GLU A 3 20.06 -2.63 25.14
C GLU A 3 20.73 -3.67 24.21
N MET A 4 20.15 -4.84 24.02
CA MET A 4 20.73 -5.91 23.20
C MET A 4 20.55 -5.62 21.69
N CYS A 5 19.45 -4.99 21.26
CA CYS A 5 19.22 -4.62 19.85
C CYS A 5 20.12 -3.48 19.35
N ILE A 6 20.66 -2.66 20.25
CA ILE A 6 21.52 -1.52 19.89
C ILE A 6 22.98 -1.94 19.73
N ARG A 7 23.43 -2.96 20.46
CA ARG A 7 24.84 -3.43 20.44
C ARG A 7 25.25 -4.15 19.15
N ASP A 8 24.34 -4.82 18.48
CA ASP A 8 24.65 -5.68 17.32
C ASP A 8 24.57 -4.96 15.96
N ARG A 9 24.10 -3.71 15.93
CA ARG A 9 24.10 -2.88 14.72
C ARG A 9 25.17 -1.82 14.86
N HIS A 10 26.15 -1.77 13.96
CA HIS A 10 27.07 -0.65 13.81
C HIS A 10 26.31 0.59 13.35
N LEU A 11 25.58 1.23 14.26
CA LEU A 11 24.88 2.47 13.97
C LEU A 11 25.90 3.61 13.83
N PRO A 12 25.74 4.50 12.84
CA PRO A 12 26.55 5.70 12.72
C PRO A 12 26.55 6.52 14.00
N GLU A 13 27.69 7.11 14.37
CA GLU A 13 27.88 7.89 15.61
C GLU A 13 26.80 8.98 15.80
N HIS A 14 26.40 9.66 14.71
CA HIS A 14 25.34 10.66 14.77
C HIS A 14 23.96 10.08 15.17
N THR A 15 23.67 8.84 14.77
CA THR A 15 22.44 8.13 15.15
C THR A 15 22.46 7.75 16.62
N LEU A 16 23.57 7.19 17.10
CA LEU A 16 23.76 6.88 18.52
C LEU A 16 23.66 8.12 19.39
N ARG A 17 24.22 9.25 18.94
CA ARG A 17 24.11 10.53 19.63
C ARG A 17 22.66 11.00 19.74
N ARG A 18 21.88 10.90 18.67
CA ARG A 18 20.45 11.26 18.69
C ARG A 18 19.65 10.36 19.63
N ILE A 19 19.88 9.05 19.63
CA ILE A 19 19.22 8.11 20.55
C ILE A 19 19.52 8.49 22.01
N ARG A 20 20.79 8.76 22.34
CA ARG A 20 21.19 9.18 23.69
C ARG A 20 20.65 10.54 24.11
N GLN A 21 20.35 11.42 23.16
CA GLN A 21 19.77 12.74 23.40
C GLN A 21 18.25 12.75 23.50
N THR A 22 17.58 11.65 23.11
CA THR A 22 16.12 11.52 23.25
C THR A 22 15.80 11.14 24.69
N GLY A 23 15.32 12.09 25.46
CA GLY A 23 14.92 11.90 26.85
C GLY A 23 13.48 11.43 27.01
N GLU A 24 13.12 10.94 28.20
CA GLU A 24 11.77 10.49 28.55
C GLU A 24 10.71 11.56 28.27
N ALA A 25 11.01 12.82 28.58
CA ALA A 25 10.09 13.94 28.35
C ALA A 25 9.65 14.09 26.87
N GLN A 26 10.56 13.82 25.92
CA GLN A 26 10.23 13.86 24.48
C GLN A 26 9.32 12.70 24.06
N VAL A 27 9.50 11.55 24.69
CA VAL A 27 8.62 10.38 24.45
C VAL A 27 7.23 10.66 25.04
N GLU A 28 7.16 11.20 26.26
CA GLU A 28 5.89 11.58 26.91
C GLU A 28 5.13 12.63 26.09
N GLU A 29 5.83 13.66 25.58
CA GLU A 29 5.23 14.68 24.70
C GLU A 29 4.65 14.04 23.42
N MET A 30 5.39 13.11 22.80
CA MET A 30 4.93 12.39 21.61
C MET A 30 3.71 11.52 21.91
N LEU A 31 3.71 10.80 23.04
CA LEU A 31 2.57 9.97 23.45
C LEU A 31 1.33 10.83 23.75
N ALA A 32 1.49 11.94 24.48
CA ALA A 32 0.41 12.88 24.76
C ALA A 32 -0.16 13.49 23.46
N ARG A 33 0.70 13.73 22.46
CA ARG A 33 0.27 14.19 21.14
C ARG A 33 -0.53 13.11 20.41
N CYS A 34 -0.10 11.86 20.45
CA CYS A 34 -0.84 10.74 19.88
C CYS A 34 -2.23 10.60 20.50
N GLU A 35 -2.31 10.68 21.83
CA GLU A 35 -3.58 10.62 22.56
C GLU A 35 -4.53 11.75 22.14
N LYS A 36 -4.05 12.99 22.10
CA LYS A 36 -4.83 14.15 21.64
C LYS A 36 -5.35 13.98 20.20
N LEU A 37 -4.55 13.37 19.33
CA LEU A 37 -4.88 13.11 17.93
C LEU A 37 -5.66 11.81 17.72
N ARG A 38 -5.90 11.04 18.78
CA ARG A 38 -6.51 9.70 18.76
C ARG A 38 -5.77 8.75 17.78
N LEU A 39 -4.44 8.80 17.84
CA LEU A 39 -3.57 7.89 17.10
C LEU A 39 -3.14 6.75 18.01
N SER A 40 -3.21 5.54 17.49
CA SER A 40 -2.64 4.35 18.11
C SER A 40 -1.26 4.07 17.53
N ILE A 41 -0.48 3.24 18.22
CA ILE A 41 0.89 2.88 17.83
C ILE A 41 0.98 1.36 17.80
N LEU A 42 1.52 0.83 16.70
CA LEU A 42 2.02 -0.54 16.58
C LEU A 42 3.55 -0.48 16.58
N TRP A 43 4.19 -1.32 17.33
CA TRP A 43 5.64 -1.37 17.40
C TRP A 43 6.18 -2.76 17.05
N TYR A 44 7.40 -2.79 16.56
CA TYR A 44 8.09 -4.03 16.21
C TYR A 44 8.22 -4.93 17.45
N GLY A 45 7.64 -6.13 17.38
CA GLY A 45 7.57 -7.06 18.51
C GLY A 45 6.22 -7.08 19.24
N ASP A 46 5.27 -6.21 18.87
CA ASP A 46 3.88 -6.31 19.28
C ASP A 46 3.23 -7.53 18.60
N GLU A 47 2.34 -8.24 19.30
CA GLU A 47 1.59 -9.37 18.75
C GLU A 47 0.70 -8.93 17.57
N ALA A 48 0.20 -7.71 17.62
CA ALA A 48 -0.61 -7.12 16.56
C ALA A 48 0.23 -6.56 15.38
N TYR A 49 1.58 -6.63 15.45
CA TYR A 49 2.42 -6.14 14.35
C TYR A 49 2.25 -7.02 13.11
N PRO A 50 2.11 -6.41 11.89
CA PRO A 50 1.88 -7.17 10.67
C PRO A 50 3.00 -8.19 10.39
N PRO A 51 2.69 -9.50 10.37
CA PRO A 51 3.74 -10.52 10.20
C PRO A 51 4.46 -10.43 8.87
N GLN A 52 3.78 -9.96 7.81
CA GLN A 52 4.36 -9.76 6.49
C GLN A 52 5.45 -8.69 6.45
N LEU A 53 5.44 -7.74 7.39
CA LEU A 53 6.50 -6.73 7.51
C LEU A 53 7.77 -7.24 8.21
N LEU A 54 7.69 -8.36 8.93
CA LEU A 54 8.87 -8.92 9.60
C LEU A 54 9.93 -9.41 8.61
N SER A 55 9.52 -9.76 7.40
CA SER A 55 10.40 -10.31 6.35
C SER A 55 11.02 -9.26 5.42
N ILE A 56 10.58 -8.00 5.49
CA ILE A 56 11.14 -6.97 4.60
C ILE A 56 12.47 -6.41 5.13
N VAL A 57 13.28 -5.88 4.24
CA VAL A 57 14.49 -5.15 4.61
C VAL A 57 14.10 -3.86 5.35
N ASN A 58 14.68 -3.64 6.53
CA ASN A 58 14.39 -2.49 7.40
C ASN A 58 12.88 -2.34 7.74
N PRO A 59 12.29 -3.30 8.46
CA PRO A 59 10.90 -3.18 8.89
C PRO A 59 10.71 -1.92 9.76
N PRO A 60 9.56 -1.24 9.67
CA PRO A 60 9.29 -0.07 10.50
C PRO A 60 9.26 -0.47 11.97
N VAL A 61 10.01 0.26 12.82
CA VAL A 61 10.03 0.02 14.27
C VAL A 61 8.73 0.45 14.92
N LEU A 62 8.13 1.52 14.42
CA LEU A 62 6.84 2.07 14.86
C LEU A 62 5.96 2.35 13.65
N LEU A 63 4.67 2.08 13.80
CA LEU A 63 3.62 2.52 12.89
C LEU A 63 2.55 3.25 13.68
N PHE A 64 2.33 4.52 13.38
CA PHE A 64 1.19 5.29 13.88
C PHE A 64 -0.02 4.96 13.01
N TYR A 65 -1.19 4.80 13.64
CA TYR A 65 -2.38 4.46 12.88
C TYR A 65 -3.66 5.06 13.47
N GLN A 66 -4.68 5.12 12.63
CA GLN A 66 -6.06 5.41 13.00
C GLN A 66 -6.99 4.56 12.13
N GLY A 67 -7.98 3.95 12.76
CA GLY A 67 -8.92 3.03 12.12
C GLY A 67 -8.75 1.59 12.59
N ASP A 68 -9.16 0.65 11.76
CA ASP A 68 -9.19 -0.77 12.08
C ASP A 68 -7.87 -1.48 11.76
N SER A 69 -7.03 -1.70 12.78
CA SER A 69 -5.76 -2.39 12.64
C SER A 69 -5.90 -3.91 12.38
N SER A 70 -7.07 -4.50 12.59
CA SER A 70 -7.28 -5.93 12.28
C SER A 70 -7.11 -6.22 10.78
N LEU A 71 -7.30 -5.20 9.92
CA LEU A 71 -7.05 -5.28 8.48
C LEU A 71 -5.60 -5.62 8.11
N LEU A 72 -4.65 -5.47 9.03
CA LEU A 72 -3.24 -5.80 8.81
C LEU A 72 -2.92 -7.28 9.02
N GLN A 73 -3.88 -8.06 9.52
CA GLN A 73 -3.69 -9.47 9.80
C GLN A 73 -4.10 -10.33 8.59
N GLU A 74 -5.09 -11.16 8.69
CA GLU A 74 -5.48 -12.13 7.67
C GLU A 74 -6.41 -11.53 6.60
N HIS A 75 -5.90 -10.66 5.72
CA HIS A 75 -6.67 -10.08 4.64
C HIS A 75 -5.93 -10.15 3.30
N LEU A 76 -6.70 -10.13 2.20
CA LEU A 76 -6.18 -10.07 0.84
C LEU A 76 -5.72 -8.64 0.52
N LEU A 77 -4.57 -8.24 1.07
CA LEU A 77 -4.02 -6.91 0.87
C LEU A 77 -3.34 -6.82 -0.50
N LEU A 78 -3.79 -5.88 -1.33
CA LEU A 78 -3.21 -5.62 -2.64
C LEU A 78 -2.78 -4.15 -2.74
N THR A 79 -1.50 -3.92 -2.94
CA THR A 79 -0.99 -2.57 -3.20
C THR A 79 -1.40 -2.12 -4.59
N ILE A 80 -2.09 -0.97 -4.70
CA ILE A 80 -2.46 -0.35 -5.98
C ILE A 80 -1.72 0.97 -6.09
N VAL A 81 -0.93 1.12 -7.15
CA VAL A 81 -0.09 2.30 -7.37
C VAL A 81 -0.09 2.74 -8.84
N GLY A 82 0.24 4.01 -9.05
CA GLY A 82 0.38 4.53 -10.40
C GLY A 82 0.73 6.01 -10.45
N THR A 83 0.55 6.57 -11.62
CA THR A 83 0.83 7.98 -11.89
C THR A 83 -0.10 8.92 -11.13
N ARG A 84 0.40 10.10 -10.81
CA ARG A 84 -0.40 11.20 -10.25
C ARG A 84 -1.31 11.89 -11.29
N ASN A 85 -1.08 11.63 -12.57
CA ASN A 85 -1.86 12.18 -13.68
C ASN A 85 -2.28 11.06 -14.64
N PRO A 86 -3.29 10.25 -14.25
CA PRO A 86 -3.72 9.11 -15.03
C PRO A 86 -4.47 9.51 -16.30
N SER A 87 -4.37 8.67 -17.33
CA SER A 87 -5.17 8.78 -18.55
C SER A 87 -6.62 8.35 -18.28
N PRO A 88 -7.59 8.81 -19.12
CA PRO A 88 -8.96 8.31 -19.03
C PRO A 88 -9.07 6.79 -19.11
N TYR A 89 -8.27 6.15 -19.99
CA TYR A 89 -8.19 4.70 -20.08
C TYR A 89 -7.79 4.07 -18.75
N SER A 90 -6.69 4.54 -18.12
CA SER A 90 -6.23 4.01 -16.84
C SER A 90 -7.25 4.16 -15.73
N LEU A 91 -7.93 5.31 -15.67
CA LEU A 91 -8.98 5.54 -14.67
C LEU A 91 -10.18 4.60 -14.86
N GLN A 92 -10.57 4.34 -16.10
CA GLN A 92 -11.67 3.43 -16.40
C GLN A 92 -11.31 2.00 -16.03
N VAL A 93 -10.15 1.52 -16.47
CA VAL A 93 -9.66 0.17 -16.19
C VAL A 93 -9.47 -0.04 -14.69
N GLU A 94 -8.84 0.92 -14.00
CA GLU A 94 -8.65 0.87 -12.55
C GLU A 94 -9.99 0.74 -11.81
N LYS A 95 -10.96 1.60 -12.12
CA LYS A 95 -12.27 1.57 -11.46
C LYS A 95 -12.98 0.23 -11.65
N THR A 96 -12.95 -0.32 -12.85
CA THR A 96 -13.57 -1.61 -13.14
C THR A 96 -12.91 -2.74 -12.36
N ILE A 97 -11.58 -2.88 -12.49
CA ILE A 97 -10.85 -3.98 -11.86
C ILE A 97 -10.82 -3.82 -10.34
N CYS A 98 -10.60 -2.61 -9.82
CA CYS A 98 -10.59 -2.37 -8.38
C CYS A 98 -11.97 -2.64 -7.75
N HIS A 99 -13.07 -2.25 -8.42
CA HIS A 99 -14.41 -2.56 -7.97
C HIS A 99 -14.63 -4.07 -7.83
N ASP A 100 -14.29 -4.83 -8.86
CA ASP A 100 -14.42 -6.30 -8.83
C ASP A 100 -13.57 -6.89 -7.68
N LEU A 101 -12.31 -6.48 -7.56
CA LEU A 101 -11.40 -6.97 -6.52
C LEU A 101 -11.92 -6.70 -5.10
N VAL A 102 -12.44 -5.50 -4.82
CA VAL A 102 -12.98 -5.20 -3.48
C VAL A 102 -14.28 -5.97 -3.19
N GLN A 103 -15.09 -6.29 -4.20
CA GLN A 103 -16.24 -7.18 -4.04
C GLN A 103 -15.80 -8.62 -3.74
N MET A 104 -14.65 -9.05 -4.26
CA MET A 104 -14.07 -10.37 -4.01
C MET A 104 -13.31 -10.47 -2.68
N GLY A 105 -13.24 -9.39 -1.90
CA GLY A 105 -12.62 -9.37 -0.57
C GLY A 105 -11.21 -8.81 -0.53
N PHE A 106 -10.66 -8.34 -1.65
CA PHE A 106 -9.37 -7.65 -1.64
C PHE A 106 -9.49 -6.27 -0.99
N VAL A 107 -8.48 -5.92 -0.20
CA VAL A 107 -8.37 -4.62 0.44
C VAL A 107 -7.27 -3.81 -0.25
N PRO A 108 -7.61 -2.71 -0.94
CA PRO A 108 -6.61 -1.85 -1.56
C PRO A 108 -5.70 -1.19 -0.52
N VAL A 109 -4.39 -1.29 -0.72
CA VAL A 109 -3.37 -0.59 0.04
C VAL A 109 -2.72 0.44 -0.87
N THR A 110 -2.72 1.71 -0.48
CA THR A 110 -2.23 2.79 -1.33
C THR A 110 -1.25 3.71 -0.63
N GLY A 111 -0.48 4.45 -1.42
CA GLY A 111 0.38 5.51 -0.91
C GLY A 111 -0.33 6.85 -0.72
N TYR A 112 -1.63 6.92 -0.90
CA TYR A 112 -2.43 8.13 -0.76
C TYR A 112 -1.94 9.32 -1.64
N ALA A 113 -1.33 9.03 -2.77
CA ALA A 113 -0.93 10.05 -3.74
C ALA A 113 -2.13 10.46 -4.62
N VAL A 114 -2.11 11.68 -5.15
CA VAL A 114 -3.11 12.11 -6.16
C VAL A 114 -3.10 11.14 -7.34
N GLY A 115 -4.22 10.94 -8.00
CA GLY A 115 -4.35 10.07 -9.17
C GLY A 115 -4.76 8.66 -8.80
N ILE A 116 -4.02 7.65 -9.24
CA ILE A 116 -4.34 6.24 -9.08
C ILE A 116 -4.62 5.87 -7.61
N ASP A 117 -3.76 6.21 -6.69
CA ASP A 117 -3.90 5.84 -5.27
C ASP A 117 -5.23 6.36 -4.67
N ILE A 118 -5.59 7.61 -4.95
CA ILE A 118 -6.86 8.20 -4.48
C ILE A 118 -8.05 7.53 -5.15
N THR A 119 -7.95 7.16 -6.43
CA THR A 119 -9.02 6.47 -7.15
C THR A 119 -9.28 5.09 -6.55
N ALA A 120 -8.25 4.32 -6.23
CA ALA A 120 -8.38 3.02 -5.57
C ALA A 120 -9.06 3.13 -4.19
N ASN A 121 -8.65 4.11 -3.36
CA ASN A 121 -9.29 4.34 -2.07
C ASN A 121 -10.79 4.70 -2.22
N ARG A 122 -11.12 5.57 -3.18
CA ARG A 122 -12.51 5.95 -3.44
C ARG A 122 -13.33 4.77 -3.92
N CYS A 123 -12.78 3.95 -4.82
CA CYS A 123 -13.44 2.75 -5.32
C CYS A 123 -13.87 1.83 -4.16
N ALA A 124 -13.00 1.59 -3.19
CA ALA A 124 -13.33 0.79 -2.02
C ALA A 124 -14.44 1.46 -1.16
N LEU A 125 -14.32 2.77 -0.90
CA LEU A 125 -15.32 3.51 -0.11
C LEU A 125 -16.69 3.56 -0.80
N GLU A 126 -16.74 3.74 -2.11
CA GLU A 126 -17.99 3.73 -2.92
C GLU A 126 -18.65 2.34 -2.90
N ALA A 127 -17.86 1.28 -2.79
CA ALA A 127 -18.33 -0.09 -2.64
C ALA A 127 -18.67 -0.48 -1.19
N ASP A 128 -18.60 0.46 -0.25
CA ASP A 128 -18.74 0.25 1.21
C ASP A 128 -17.77 -0.81 1.76
N LYS A 129 -16.55 -0.83 1.21
CA LYS A 129 -15.46 -1.74 1.58
C LYS A 129 -14.29 -0.98 2.19
N PRO A 130 -13.46 -1.64 3.02
CA PRO A 130 -12.29 -1.02 3.61
C PRO A 130 -11.19 -0.76 2.59
N SER A 131 -10.35 0.24 2.89
CA SER A 131 -9.06 0.45 2.22
C SER A 131 -8.01 0.88 3.24
N ILE A 132 -6.75 0.73 2.88
CA ILE A 132 -5.61 1.13 3.70
C ILE A 132 -4.84 2.23 2.98
N ALA A 133 -4.56 3.32 3.68
CA ALA A 133 -3.70 4.39 3.17
C ALA A 133 -2.45 4.54 4.03
N LEU A 134 -1.28 4.32 3.44
CA LEU A 134 0.02 4.51 4.09
C LEU A 134 0.57 5.88 3.72
N MET A 135 0.77 6.76 4.72
CA MET A 135 1.16 8.14 4.51
C MET A 135 2.68 8.31 4.48
N GLY A 136 3.17 9.29 3.69
CA GLY A 136 4.58 9.70 3.66
C GLY A 136 4.87 10.91 4.55
N CYS A 137 4.03 11.18 5.55
CA CYS A 137 4.10 12.28 6.50
C CYS A 137 3.35 11.91 7.77
N GLY A 138 3.38 12.76 8.79
CA GLY A 138 2.57 12.56 9.99
C GLY A 138 1.07 12.49 9.68
N LEU A 139 0.33 11.65 10.38
CA LEU A 139 -1.10 11.43 10.14
C LEU A 139 -1.96 12.69 10.40
N ASP A 140 -1.47 13.62 11.22
CA ASP A 140 -2.11 14.90 11.51
C ASP A 140 -1.89 15.95 10.40
N VAL A 141 -0.98 15.69 9.45
CA VAL A 141 -0.67 16.62 8.36
C VAL A 141 -1.70 16.50 7.23
N ALA A 142 -2.21 17.65 6.76
CA ALA A 142 -3.17 17.72 5.66
C ALA A 142 -2.46 17.57 4.30
N TYR A 143 -2.20 16.33 3.86
CA TYR A 143 -1.53 16.04 2.60
C TYR A 143 -2.14 14.78 1.95
N PRO A 144 -2.32 14.77 0.59
CA PRO A 144 -2.27 15.92 -0.31
C PRO A 144 -3.47 16.86 -0.08
N GLN A 145 -3.25 18.17 -0.21
CA GLN A 145 -4.27 19.20 0.11
C GLN A 145 -5.64 18.98 -0.55
N PRO A 146 -5.74 18.65 -1.86
CA PRO A 146 -7.04 18.45 -2.50
C PRO A 146 -7.87 17.31 -1.93
N HIS A 147 -7.24 16.39 -1.20
CA HIS A 147 -7.87 15.19 -0.66
C HIS A 147 -7.69 15.06 0.87
N ALA A 148 -7.35 16.16 1.56
CA ALA A 148 -7.03 16.13 2.99
C ALA A 148 -8.14 15.51 3.87
N ASN A 149 -9.38 15.60 3.47
CA ASN A 149 -10.53 15.09 4.22
C ASN A 149 -10.79 13.58 3.95
N LEU A 150 -10.41 13.06 2.78
CA LEU A 150 -10.67 11.67 2.42
C LEU A 150 -9.99 10.68 3.39
N LYS A 151 -8.85 11.05 3.98
CA LYS A 151 -8.16 10.20 4.97
C LYS A 151 -9.02 9.90 6.20
N TYR A 152 -9.89 10.81 6.62
CA TYR A 152 -10.78 10.59 7.77
C TYR A 152 -11.92 9.61 7.42
N GLU A 153 -12.36 9.60 6.17
CA GLU A 153 -13.33 8.61 5.68
C GLU A 153 -12.69 7.23 5.60
N ILE A 154 -11.44 7.15 5.13
CA ILE A 154 -10.67 5.90 5.13
C ILE A 154 -10.47 5.41 6.56
N ALA A 155 -10.02 6.26 7.49
CA ALA A 155 -9.82 5.88 8.88
C ALA A 155 -11.09 5.35 9.57
N ARG A 156 -12.27 5.84 9.16
CA ARG A 156 -13.57 5.42 9.73
C ARG A 156 -14.00 4.04 9.25
N ARG A 157 -13.64 3.62 8.03
CA ARG A 157 -14.10 2.37 7.38
C ARG A 157 -12.98 1.38 7.12
N GLY A 158 -11.76 1.80 7.29
CA GLY A 158 -10.54 1.06 7.02
C GLY A 158 -9.41 1.54 7.92
N LEU A 159 -8.24 1.84 7.35
CA LEU A 159 -7.05 2.13 8.13
C LEU A 159 -6.17 3.19 7.45
N ILE A 160 -5.67 4.14 8.22
CA ILE A 160 -4.55 5.01 7.81
C ILE A 160 -3.34 4.72 8.68
N LEU A 161 -2.16 4.69 8.04
CA LEU A 161 -0.88 4.31 8.65
C LEU A 161 0.21 5.33 8.32
N SER A 162 1.18 5.49 9.21
CA SER A 162 2.43 6.20 8.92
C SER A 162 3.58 5.70 9.80
N GLU A 163 4.78 5.59 9.21
CA GLU A 163 6.03 5.40 9.95
C GLU A 163 6.58 6.72 10.52
N PHE A 164 6.05 7.85 10.06
CA PHE A 164 6.54 9.18 10.43
C PHE A 164 5.80 9.71 11.66
N LEU A 165 6.56 10.34 12.56
CA LEU A 165 6.04 10.98 13.77
C LEU A 165 4.94 12.00 13.43
N PRO A 166 3.93 12.16 14.30
CA PRO A 166 2.96 13.25 14.17
C PRO A 166 3.68 14.61 14.03
N GLY A 167 3.20 15.43 13.08
CA GLY A 167 3.80 16.72 12.72
C GLY A 167 4.91 16.65 11.67
N THR A 168 5.34 15.46 11.24
CA THR A 168 6.34 15.35 10.16
C THR A 168 5.75 15.83 8.85
N SER A 169 6.34 16.88 8.27
CA SER A 169 5.95 17.42 6.97
C SER A 169 6.23 16.45 5.82
N PRO A 170 5.46 16.49 4.73
CA PRO A 170 5.75 15.70 3.55
C PRO A 170 7.05 16.18 2.89
N ALA A 171 8.03 15.32 2.81
CA ALA A 171 9.29 15.56 2.12
C ALA A 171 9.49 14.56 0.98
N PRO A 172 10.10 14.95 -0.15
CA PRO A 172 10.33 14.05 -1.29
C PRO A 172 11.03 12.74 -0.92
N SER A 173 11.96 12.78 0.05
CA SER A 173 12.68 11.61 0.57
C SER A 173 11.81 10.61 1.33
N ASN A 174 10.70 11.05 1.91
CA ASN A 174 9.83 10.19 2.72
C ASN A 174 9.07 9.18 1.87
N PHE A 175 8.69 9.56 0.64
CA PHE A 175 7.86 8.71 -0.22
C PHE A 175 8.57 7.43 -0.66
N PRO A 176 9.83 7.46 -1.15
CA PRO A 176 10.60 6.25 -1.43
C PRO A 176 10.80 5.37 -0.17
N LEU A 177 11.11 5.98 0.97
CA LEU A 177 11.29 5.26 2.24
C LEU A 177 10.01 4.52 2.65
N ARG A 178 8.85 5.17 2.54
CA ARG A 178 7.56 4.58 2.84
C ARG A 178 7.21 3.42 1.89
N ASN A 179 7.59 3.48 0.61
CA ASN A 179 7.14 2.54 -0.41
C ASN A 179 7.56 1.08 -0.10
N ARG A 180 8.67 0.84 0.64
CA ARG A 180 9.05 -0.50 1.07
C ARG A 180 8.02 -1.13 2.03
N VAL A 181 7.39 -0.29 2.86
CA VAL A 181 6.32 -0.74 3.77
C VAL A 181 5.03 -0.96 2.99
N LEU A 182 4.77 -0.13 1.99
CA LEU A 182 3.60 -0.23 1.14
C LEU A 182 3.56 -1.59 0.41
N SER A 183 4.64 -1.94 -0.31
CA SER A 183 4.76 -3.27 -0.93
C SER A 183 4.82 -4.39 0.10
N GLY A 184 5.48 -4.15 1.24
CA GLY A 184 5.67 -5.13 2.30
C GLY A 184 4.39 -5.56 3.02
N LEU A 185 3.38 -4.71 3.08
CA LEU A 185 2.08 -5.04 3.67
C LEU A 185 1.25 -5.97 2.79
N SER A 186 1.47 -5.97 1.48
CA SER A 186 0.58 -6.59 0.51
C SER A 186 1.12 -7.89 -0.06
N MET A 187 0.23 -8.73 -0.55
CA MET A 187 0.58 -9.97 -1.25
C MET A 187 1.23 -9.67 -2.59
N GLY A 188 0.77 -8.63 -3.28
CA GLY A 188 1.31 -8.17 -4.56
C GLY A 188 1.12 -6.67 -4.75
N THR A 189 1.73 -6.17 -5.83
CA THR A 189 1.65 -4.76 -6.23
C THR A 189 1.08 -4.64 -7.64
N PHE A 190 -0.04 -3.94 -7.77
CA PHE A 190 -0.74 -3.70 -9.02
C PHE A 190 -0.43 -2.29 -9.53
N VAL A 191 0.29 -2.21 -10.65
CA VAL A 191 0.71 -0.97 -11.31
C VAL A 191 -0.23 -0.66 -12.46
N ILE A 192 -1.03 0.39 -12.33
CA ILE A 192 -2.04 0.77 -13.35
C ILE A 192 -1.42 1.53 -14.51
N GLN A 193 -0.67 2.58 -14.22
CA GLN A 193 0.02 3.41 -15.21
C GLN A 193 1.26 4.03 -14.60
N ALA A 194 2.40 3.88 -15.27
CA ALA A 194 3.65 4.48 -14.82
C ALA A 194 4.57 4.81 -16.01
N PRO A 195 5.00 6.08 -16.16
CA PRO A 195 6.08 6.43 -17.06
C PRO A 195 7.42 5.85 -16.55
N ALA A 196 8.44 5.83 -17.42
CA ALA A 196 9.75 5.22 -17.14
C ALA A 196 10.43 5.74 -15.85
N ARG A 197 10.14 6.98 -15.43
CA ARG A 197 10.65 7.59 -14.20
C ARG A 197 9.48 7.93 -13.29
N SER A 198 8.90 6.92 -12.66
CA SER A 198 7.74 7.07 -11.76
C SER A 198 8.06 6.55 -10.36
N GLY A 199 7.61 7.28 -9.34
CA GLY A 199 7.69 6.80 -7.95
C GLY A 199 6.91 5.50 -7.69
N ALA A 200 5.89 5.20 -8.49
CA ALA A 200 5.15 3.94 -8.42
C ALA A 200 6.04 2.74 -8.78
N LEU A 201 7.04 2.92 -9.66
CA LEU A 201 7.97 1.85 -10.02
C LEU A 201 8.91 1.47 -8.87
N ILE A 202 9.20 2.40 -7.95
CA ILE A 202 9.95 2.09 -6.72
C ILE A 202 9.17 1.10 -5.86
N THR A 203 7.84 1.22 -5.81
CA THR A 203 7.00 0.26 -5.07
C THR A 203 7.02 -1.11 -5.74
N ALA A 204 6.95 -1.16 -7.07
CA ALA A 204 7.04 -2.42 -7.82
C ALA A 204 8.43 -3.08 -7.67
N GLU A 205 9.51 -2.30 -7.68
CA GLU A 205 10.88 -2.78 -7.43
C GLU A 205 11.00 -3.38 -6.03
N ASN A 206 10.55 -2.65 -5.00
CA ASN A 206 10.52 -3.18 -3.64
C ASN A 206 9.69 -4.48 -3.54
N ALA A 207 8.54 -4.58 -4.23
CA ALA A 207 7.73 -5.80 -4.23
C ALA A 207 8.52 -6.99 -4.80
N MET A 208 9.20 -6.83 -5.93
CA MET A 208 10.04 -7.88 -6.52
C MET A 208 11.20 -8.28 -5.60
N GLU A 209 11.90 -7.32 -4.98
CA GLU A 209 12.97 -7.57 -4.01
C GLU A 209 12.46 -8.30 -2.76
N GLN A 210 11.20 -8.10 -2.41
CA GLN A 210 10.52 -8.75 -1.30
C GLN A 210 9.90 -10.12 -1.67
N GLY A 211 10.09 -10.58 -2.93
CA GLY A 211 9.53 -11.83 -3.44
C GLY A 211 8.01 -11.81 -3.58
N ARG A 212 7.42 -10.64 -3.88
CA ARG A 212 5.99 -10.45 -4.06
C ARG A 212 5.66 -10.23 -5.53
N ASP A 213 4.44 -10.59 -5.90
CA ASP A 213 3.97 -10.47 -7.27
C ASP A 213 3.83 -9.02 -7.70
N VAL A 214 4.11 -8.78 -8.97
CA VAL A 214 3.88 -7.50 -9.63
C VAL A 214 2.94 -7.69 -10.80
N PHE A 215 1.82 -7.00 -10.76
CA PHE A 215 0.77 -7.00 -11.75
C PHE A 215 0.79 -5.69 -12.52
N CYS A 216 0.56 -5.73 -13.82
CA CYS A 216 0.59 -4.55 -14.67
C CYS A 216 -0.55 -4.54 -15.68
N ILE A 217 -1.18 -3.39 -15.89
CA ILE A 217 -2.15 -3.19 -16.96
C ILE A 217 -1.42 -3.04 -18.30
N PRO A 218 -1.71 -3.87 -19.32
CA PRO A 218 -1.23 -3.63 -20.68
C PRO A 218 -1.72 -2.26 -21.19
N PRO A 219 -0.86 -1.46 -21.84
CA PRO A 219 -1.27 -0.16 -22.36
C PRO A 219 -2.20 -0.32 -23.57
N ALA A 220 -3.14 0.62 -23.73
CA ALA A 220 -3.94 0.70 -24.95
C ALA A 220 -3.11 1.05 -26.19
N ASP A 221 -1.99 1.73 -26.01
CA ASP A 221 -1.01 2.08 -27.05
C ASP A 221 0.40 1.81 -26.52
N ILE A 222 1.11 0.90 -27.17
CA ILE A 222 2.49 0.51 -26.80
C ILE A 222 3.52 1.63 -27.03
N PHE A 223 3.19 2.66 -27.79
CA PHE A 223 4.04 3.82 -28.03
C PHE A 223 3.78 4.97 -27.05
N ASP A 224 2.75 4.86 -26.22
CA ASP A 224 2.44 5.88 -25.23
C ASP A 224 3.49 5.93 -24.12
N LYS A 225 4.25 7.03 -24.09
CA LYS A 225 5.34 7.25 -23.12
C LYS A 225 4.88 7.20 -21.67
N ARG A 226 3.58 7.40 -21.41
CA ARG A 226 2.99 7.32 -20.07
C ARG A 226 2.98 5.90 -19.48
N TYR A 227 3.19 4.86 -20.33
CA TYR A 227 3.23 3.45 -19.94
C TYR A 227 4.59 2.77 -20.07
N MET A 228 5.64 3.52 -20.40
CA MET A 228 6.97 2.93 -20.65
C MET A 228 7.52 2.19 -19.41
N GLY A 229 7.18 2.64 -18.19
CA GLY A 229 7.54 1.90 -16.98
C GLY A 229 6.79 0.58 -16.85
N VAL A 230 5.49 0.59 -17.11
CA VAL A 230 4.65 -0.61 -17.13
C VAL A 230 5.13 -1.62 -18.18
N ILE A 231 5.40 -1.15 -19.41
CA ILE A 231 5.93 -1.99 -20.50
C ILE A 231 7.25 -2.66 -20.11
N LYS A 232 8.13 -1.92 -19.41
CA LYS A 232 9.38 -2.49 -18.90
C LYS A 232 9.08 -3.66 -17.95
N TYR A 233 8.24 -3.46 -16.95
CA TYR A 233 7.93 -4.49 -15.97
C TYR A 233 7.22 -5.70 -16.59
N LEU A 234 6.34 -5.51 -17.58
CA LEU A 234 5.73 -6.61 -18.34
C LEU A 234 6.79 -7.44 -19.08
N ARG A 235 7.82 -6.78 -19.65
CA ARG A 235 8.95 -7.48 -20.29
C ARG A 235 9.84 -8.21 -19.30
N ASP A 236 9.94 -7.68 -18.08
CA ASP A 236 10.76 -8.22 -16.99
C ASP A 236 10.00 -9.33 -16.21
N GLY A 237 8.79 -9.72 -16.63
CA GLY A 237 8.04 -10.83 -16.07
C GLY A 237 6.91 -10.47 -15.12
N ALA A 238 6.51 -9.19 -15.03
CA ALA A 238 5.30 -8.82 -14.31
C ALA A 238 4.06 -9.45 -14.97
N ILE A 239 3.08 -9.84 -14.18
CA ILE A 239 1.87 -10.50 -14.62
C ILE A 239 0.95 -9.48 -15.32
N PRO A 240 0.58 -9.69 -16.60
CA PRO A 240 -0.35 -8.81 -17.28
C PRO A 240 -1.77 -9.02 -16.73
N VAL A 241 -2.47 -7.92 -16.48
CA VAL A 241 -3.86 -7.94 -15.98
C VAL A 241 -4.79 -7.40 -17.05
N PHE A 242 -5.67 -8.25 -17.55
CA PHE A 242 -6.71 -7.92 -18.50
C PHE A 242 -8.08 -7.79 -17.82
N ASP A 243 -8.29 -8.57 -16.74
CA ASP A 243 -9.43 -8.43 -15.85
C ASP A 243 -9.05 -8.82 -14.40
N SER A 244 -10.01 -8.69 -13.48
CA SER A 244 -9.78 -8.96 -12.04
C SER A 244 -9.38 -10.42 -11.75
N ARG A 245 -9.79 -11.36 -12.59
CA ARG A 245 -9.52 -12.81 -12.42
C ARG A 245 -8.03 -13.12 -12.55
N ASP A 246 -7.27 -12.36 -13.35
CA ASP A 246 -5.83 -12.57 -13.49
C ASP A 246 -5.10 -12.42 -12.14
N ILE A 247 -5.56 -11.50 -11.28
CA ILE A 247 -5.05 -11.34 -9.92
C ILE A 247 -5.62 -12.41 -8.99
N VAL A 248 -6.91 -12.69 -9.09
CA VAL A 248 -7.60 -13.66 -8.23
C VAL A 248 -7.02 -15.06 -8.38
N TYR A 249 -6.77 -15.50 -9.61
CA TYR A 249 -6.25 -16.86 -9.88
C TYR A 249 -4.86 -17.08 -9.28
N GLU A 250 -4.02 -16.05 -9.21
CA GLU A 250 -2.70 -16.14 -8.58
C GLU A 250 -2.80 -16.51 -7.09
N TYR A 251 -3.85 -16.04 -6.40
CA TYR A 251 -4.04 -16.27 -4.96
C TYR A 251 -5.12 -17.28 -4.62
N TYR A 252 -5.87 -17.78 -5.61
CA TYR A 252 -7.02 -18.66 -5.36
C TYR A 252 -6.63 -19.96 -4.67
N THR A 253 -5.54 -20.60 -5.07
CA THR A 253 -5.09 -21.88 -4.48
C THR A 253 -4.66 -21.75 -3.02
N SER A 254 -4.08 -20.62 -2.64
CA SER A 254 -3.55 -20.37 -1.30
C SER A 254 -4.57 -19.69 -0.36
N HIS A 255 -5.53 -18.94 -0.89
CA HIS A 255 -6.45 -18.09 -0.13
C HIS A 255 -7.92 -18.25 -0.53
N ALA A 256 -8.30 -19.40 -1.07
CA ALA A 256 -9.67 -19.67 -1.53
C ALA A 256 -10.75 -19.40 -0.47
N HIS A 257 -10.43 -19.62 0.82
CA HIS A 257 -11.34 -19.39 1.95
C HIS A 257 -11.63 -17.89 2.21
N MET A 258 -10.79 -16.99 1.69
CA MET A 258 -10.93 -15.53 1.86
C MET A 258 -11.57 -14.86 0.63
N ILE A 259 -11.50 -15.51 -0.53
CA ILE A 259 -12.04 -15.00 -1.79
C ILE A 259 -13.52 -15.35 -1.87
N GLY A 260 -14.38 -14.36 -2.02
CA GLY A 260 -15.84 -14.55 -2.13
C GLY A 260 -16.21 -15.44 -3.32
N ALA A 261 -16.76 -16.63 -3.07
CA ALA A 261 -17.07 -17.63 -4.07
C ALA A 261 -18.08 -17.15 -5.15
N SER A 262 -18.94 -16.18 -4.83
CA SER A 262 -19.91 -15.60 -5.77
C SER A 262 -19.27 -14.85 -6.95
N ALA A 263 -18.01 -14.45 -6.80
CA ALA A 263 -17.31 -13.64 -7.79
C ALA A 263 -16.66 -14.44 -8.93
N LEU A 264 -16.51 -15.77 -8.74
CA LEU A 264 -15.96 -16.66 -9.77
C LEU A 264 -17.03 -17.24 -10.69
N TYR A 265 -18.30 -17.19 -10.27
CA TYR A 265 -19.45 -17.72 -11.00
C TYR A 265 -20.40 -16.61 -11.45
N ASP A 266 -19.93 -15.72 -12.32
CA ASP A 266 -20.86 -14.98 -13.17
C ASP A 266 -21.21 -15.87 -14.37
N GLU A 267 -22.26 -16.68 -14.23
CA GLU A 267 -22.77 -17.61 -15.26
C GLU A 267 -23.17 -16.88 -16.55
N THR A 268 -23.20 -15.56 -16.57
CA THR A 268 -23.63 -14.76 -17.74
C THR A 268 -22.46 -14.31 -18.63
N ARG A 269 -21.20 -14.47 -18.21
CA ARG A 269 -20.04 -14.29 -19.10
C ARG A 269 -19.55 -15.64 -19.59
N GLU A 270 -20.10 -16.05 -20.72
CA GLU A 270 -19.80 -17.27 -21.47
C GLU A 270 -18.36 -17.76 -21.35
N LEU A 271 -18.23 -19.03 -20.99
CA LEU A 271 -17.08 -19.93 -21.15
C LEU A 271 -16.60 -20.04 -22.63
N SER A 272 -16.71 -19.00 -23.44
CA SER A 272 -16.43 -19.04 -24.87
C SER A 272 -14.96 -18.85 -25.25
N LEU A 273 -14.04 -18.77 -24.28
CA LEU A 273 -12.61 -18.62 -24.56
C LEU A 273 -11.72 -19.78 -24.09
N ILE A 274 -12.28 -20.89 -23.61
CA ILE A 274 -11.49 -22.09 -23.29
C ILE A 274 -11.77 -23.16 -24.35
N HIS A 275 -11.63 -22.81 -25.62
CA HIS A 275 -11.46 -23.75 -26.72
C HIS A 275 -10.52 -23.14 -27.75
N ILE A 276 -9.24 -23.11 -27.44
CA ILE A 276 -8.16 -23.23 -28.43
C ILE A 276 -7.13 -24.20 -27.86
#